data_91a11d24c29528a10690aeb67039f3fc
#
_entry.id   91a11d24c29528a10690aeb67039f3fc
#
_cell.length_a   1.000
_cell.length_b   1.000
_cell.length_c   1.000
_cell.angle_alpha   90.00
_cell.angle_beta   90.00
_cell.angle_gamma   90.00
#
_symmetry.space_group_name_H-M   'P 1'
#
loop_
_entity.id
_entity.type
_entity.pdbx_description
1 polymer ?
#
loop_
_entity_poly.entity_id
_entity_poly.type
_entity_poly.pdbx_seq_one_letter_code
_entity_poly.pdbx_strand_id
1 'polypeptide(L)'
;MSDVSSIHPVDEKLPVGRLATLGIQHVLVMYGGAVAVPLIVGRALQLSPQDVAFLISADLFVCGIVTIIQSLGLGRSFGIRLPVMMGVTFASVGPMVSMAAMTPGQEGARMIFGAIIGAGLVALLIAPLMGRLLKFFPPIVTGTIILVIGVSLMRVGVNWIFGNPFGPTAPKLVDPAHAEWLAAMKAAAAAGGGPAIPDGLVLGATVPNPLYAEPSHIALAAFVLVSILVIARFGRGLISNIAVLTGVVLGCVLAAALGMMHFDRVADAGWFAVVTPLRFGMPIFDPVLIATMSLVMIVVMIESTGMFLALGEMTNREVSQQQLTAGLRVDGLGTMIGGLFNTFPYTSFSQNVGLVGVTGVKSRYVCVMGGVIMIALGLIPKMGALVEAVPTFVLGGAGLVMFGMVAATGVRILSTVDFKSSRNNLFVVAVSVGFGLIPLIAPNYLMWLPHAIHPIIESGIVLASISAVVLNAFFNGMSLERSASVNAAKLADSH
;
A
#
# COMPACT_ATOMS: atom_id res chain seq x y z
N MET A 1 -53.80 1.93 4.40
CA MET A 1 -52.63 2.41 3.62
C MET A 1 -51.49 1.53 4.02
N SER A 2 -51.13 0.61 3.15
CA SER A 2 -50.05 -0.38 3.37
C SER A 2 -48.73 0.36 3.45
N ASP A 3 -48.02 0.17 4.57
CA ASP A 3 -46.62 0.57 4.77
C ASP A 3 -45.77 -0.03 3.65
N VAL A 4 -45.50 0.76 2.62
CA VAL A 4 -44.44 0.42 1.67
C VAL A 4 -43.15 0.61 2.47
N SER A 5 -42.60 -0.48 3.00
CA SER A 5 -41.27 -0.51 3.62
C SER A 5 -40.29 0.07 2.63
N SER A 6 -39.91 1.34 2.83
CA SER A 6 -38.95 2.03 1.97
C SER A 6 -37.62 1.25 2.03
N ILE A 7 -37.17 0.75 0.88
CA ILE A 7 -35.88 0.02 0.76
C ILE A 7 -34.80 0.96 1.31
N HIS A 8 -33.97 0.44 2.23
CA HIS A 8 -32.88 1.24 2.80
C HIS A 8 -31.93 1.73 1.67
N PRO A 9 -31.47 3.00 1.66
CA PRO A 9 -30.66 3.56 0.58
C PRO A 9 -29.41 2.73 0.22
N VAL A 10 -28.84 2.00 1.18
CA VAL A 10 -27.71 1.06 0.95
C VAL A 10 -28.09 -0.10 0.02
N ASP A 11 -29.35 -0.54 0.07
CA ASP A 11 -29.86 -1.68 -0.69
C ASP A 11 -30.63 -1.23 -1.96
N GLU A 12 -30.63 0.07 -2.27
CA GLU A 12 -31.26 0.63 -3.47
C GLU A 12 -30.51 0.17 -4.73
N LYS A 13 -31.24 -0.41 -5.69
CA LYS A 13 -30.73 -0.79 -7.01
C LYS A 13 -30.93 0.34 -8.00
N LEU A 14 -29.86 1.07 -8.31
CA LEU A 14 -29.88 2.12 -9.31
C LEU A 14 -29.93 1.55 -10.73
N PRO A 15 -30.36 2.31 -11.75
CA PRO A 15 -30.26 1.91 -13.15
C PRO A 15 -28.82 1.56 -13.55
N VAL A 16 -28.64 0.56 -14.42
CA VAL A 16 -27.31 0.02 -14.78
C VAL A 16 -26.35 1.10 -15.30
N GLY A 17 -26.83 2.02 -16.14
CA GLY A 17 -26.01 3.13 -16.64
C GLY A 17 -25.48 4.03 -15.52
N ARG A 18 -26.33 4.35 -14.52
CA ARG A 18 -25.94 5.14 -13.36
C ARG A 18 -24.97 4.37 -12.45
N LEU A 19 -25.22 3.05 -12.24
CA LEU A 19 -24.29 2.17 -11.52
C LEU A 19 -22.91 2.14 -12.20
N ALA A 20 -22.86 2.02 -13.54
CA ALA A 20 -21.61 2.01 -14.28
C ALA A 20 -20.85 3.32 -14.15
N THR A 21 -21.51 4.48 -14.32
CA THR A 21 -20.87 5.79 -14.17
C THR A 21 -20.29 6.00 -12.75
N LEU A 22 -21.09 5.70 -11.74
CA LEU A 22 -20.66 5.84 -10.34
C LEU A 22 -19.60 4.78 -9.97
N GLY A 23 -19.72 3.55 -10.48
CA GLY A 23 -18.72 2.49 -10.33
C GLY A 23 -17.36 2.89 -10.93
N ILE A 24 -17.36 3.48 -12.12
CA ILE A 24 -16.13 4.05 -12.73
C ILE A 24 -15.52 5.13 -11.83
N GLN A 25 -16.32 6.00 -11.23
CA GLN A 25 -15.80 7.01 -10.29
C GLN A 25 -15.04 6.36 -9.13
N HIS A 26 -15.61 5.32 -8.52
CA HIS A 26 -14.96 4.58 -7.44
C HIS A 26 -13.66 3.92 -7.91
N VAL A 27 -13.65 3.32 -9.09
CA VAL A 27 -12.44 2.72 -9.67
C VAL A 27 -11.36 3.77 -9.92
N LEU A 28 -11.70 4.91 -10.52
CA LEU A 28 -10.75 5.98 -10.82
C LEU A 28 -10.10 6.58 -9.56
N VAL A 29 -10.87 6.72 -8.46
CA VAL A 29 -10.35 7.24 -7.19
C VAL A 29 -9.34 6.28 -6.56
N MET A 30 -9.58 4.97 -6.60
CA MET A 30 -8.68 3.99 -5.99
C MET A 30 -7.54 3.55 -6.91
N TYR A 31 -7.67 3.72 -8.22
CA TYR A 31 -6.77 3.13 -9.21
C TYR A 31 -5.29 3.49 -8.97
N GLY A 32 -5.00 4.77 -8.72
CA GLY A 32 -3.64 5.22 -8.44
C GLY A 32 -3.00 4.56 -7.21
N GLY A 33 -3.79 4.34 -6.17
CA GLY A 33 -3.33 3.65 -4.95
C GLY A 33 -3.19 2.13 -5.15
N ALA A 34 -4.15 1.51 -5.83
CA ALA A 34 -4.15 0.07 -6.07
C ALA A 34 -2.93 -0.39 -6.85
N VAL A 35 -2.54 0.33 -7.91
CA VAL A 35 -1.40 -0.05 -8.76
C VAL A 35 -0.03 0.24 -8.13
N ALA A 36 0.04 1.07 -7.09
CA ALA A 36 1.32 1.44 -6.47
C ALA A 36 1.99 0.26 -5.76
N VAL A 37 1.24 -0.56 -5.03
CA VAL A 37 1.79 -1.70 -4.27
C VAL A 37 2.42 -2.75 -5.18
N PRO A 38 1.75 -3.25 -6.25
CA PRO A 38 2.36 -4.15 -7.23
C PRO A 38 3.66 -3.61 -7.83
N LEU A 39 3.70 -2.32 -8.17
CA LEU A 39 4.89 -1.67 -8.71
C LEU A 39 6.05 -1.62 -7.70
N ILE A 40 5.76 -1.26 -6.45
CA ILE A 40 6.78 -1.17 -5.40
C ILE A 40 7.36 -2.55 -5.12
N VAL A 41 6.50 -3.53 -4.84
CA VAL A 41 6.94 -4.87 -4.44
C VAL A 41 7.55 -5.64 -5.61
N GLY A 42 6.96 -5.54 -6.81
CA GLY A 42 7.49 -6.19 -8.00
C GLY A 42 8.89 -5.69 -8.37
N ARG A 43 9.13 -4.38 -8.25
CA ARG A 43 10.47 -3.79 -8.46
C ARG A 43 11.44 -4.12 -7.34
N ALA A 44 10.99 -4.14 -6.08
CA ALA A 44 11.84 -4.55 -4.95
C ALA A 44 12.30 -6.01 -5.09
N LEU A 45 11.45 -6.89 -5.60
CA LEU A 45 11.75 -8.28 -5.95
C LEU A 45 12.62 -8.40 -7.21
N GLN A 46 12.91 -7.31 -7.93
CA GLN A 46 13.65 -7.33 -9.20
C GLN A 46 12.99 -8.24 -10.26
N LEU A 47 11.67 -8.30 -10.28
CA LEU A 47 10.92 -9.09 -11.24
C LEU A 47 11.00 -8.49 -12.65
N SER A 48 10.77 -9.34 -13.66
CA SER A 48 10.67 -8.86 -15.04
C SER A 48 9.50 -7.87 -15.19
N PRO A 49 9.57 -6.90 -16.11
CA PRO A 49 8.47 -5.98 -16.38
C PRO A 49 7.15 -6.69 -16.72
N GLN A 50 7.23 -7.84 -17.39
CA GLN A 50 6.07 -8.68 -17.71
C GLN A 50 5.44 -9.25 -16.45
N ASP A 51 6.24 -9.67 -15.47
CA ASP A 51 5.76 -10.18 -14.19
C ASP A 51 5.18 -9.05 -13.33
N VAL A 52 5.78 -7.85 -13.36
CA VAL A 52 5.21 -6.66 -12.70
C VAL A 52 3.86 -6.29 -13.31
N ALA A 53 3.74 -6.28 -14.65
CA ALA A 53 2.46 -6.04 -15.33
C ALA A 53 1.40 -7.10 -14.98
N PHE A 54 1.83 -8.37 -14.83
CA PHE A 54 0.95 -9.44 -14.35
C PHE A 54 0.48 -9.19 -12.92
N LEU A 55 1.38 -8.79 -11.99
CA LEU A 55 0.99 -8.47 -10.61
C LEU A 55 -0.07 -7.37 -10.56
N ILE A 56 0.04 -6.34 -11.42
CA ILE A 56 -0.94 -5.26 -11.52
C ILE A 56 -2.30 -5.80 -12.01
N SER A 57 -2.29 -6.63 -13.07
CA SER A 57 -3.51 -7.23 -13.60
C SER A 57 -4.18 -8.17 -12.59
N ALA A 58 -3.39 -8.98 -11.89
CA ALA A 58 -3.87 -9.88 -10.85
C ALA A 58 -4.47 -9.09 -9.67
N ASP A 59 -3.83 -7.98 -9.29
CA ASP A 59 -4.33 -7.14 -8.22
C ASP A 59 -5.68 -6.52 -8.56
N LEU A 60 -5.82 -5.90 -9.73
CA LEU A 60 -7.10 -5.35 -10.17
C LEU A 60 -8.20 -6.42 -10.21
N PHE A 61 -7.88 -7.62 -10.71
CA PHE A 61 -8.81 -8.74 -10.77
C PHE A 61 -9.29 -9.17 -9.38
N VAL A 62 -8.38 -9.38 -8.44
CA VAL A 62 -8.73 -9.84 -7.09
C VAL A 62 -9.36 -8.71 -6.27
N CYS A 63 -8.92 -7.45 -6.40
CA CYS A 63 -9.60 -6.28 -5.85
C CYS A 63 -11.09 -6.28 -6.20
N GLY A 64 -11.40 -6.55 -7.47
CA GLY A 64 -12.78 -6.62 -7.94
C GLY A 64 -13.57 -7.74 -7.26
N ILE A 65 -13.01 -8.95 -7.18
CA ILE A 65 -13.65 -10.10 -6.51
C ILE A 65 -13.91 -9.80 -5.03
N VAL A 66 -12.90 -9.30 -4.32
CA VAL A 66 -12.99 -9.02 -2.87
C VAL A 66 -13.98 -7.89 -2.61
N THR A 67 -14.02 -6.86 -3.46
CA THR A 67 -15.01 -5.77 -3.40
C THR A 67 -16.43 -6.30 -3.54
N ILE A 68 -16.68 -7.20 -4.49
CA ILE A 68 -18.00 -7.80 -4.70
C ILE A 68 -18.40 -8.60 -3.48
N ILE A 69 -17.51 -9.44 -2.94
CA ILE A 69 -17.78 -10.24 -1.73
C ILE A 69 -18.07 -9.32 -0.54
N GLN A 70 -17.31 -8.24 -0.36
CA GLN A 70 -17.48 -7.32 0.76
C GLN A 70 -18.80 -6.55 0.70
N SER A 71 -19.16 -6.05 -0.49
CA SER A 71 -20.35 -5.21 -0.68
C SER A 71 -21.65 -6.01 -0.81
N LEU A 72 -21.65 -7.17 -1.48
CA LEU A 72 -22.83 -8.05 -1.57
C LEU A 72 -23.01 -8.92 -0.34
N GLY A 73 -21.93 -9.42 0.21
CA GLY A 73 -21.89 -10.47 1.21
C GLY A 73 -22.02 -11.86 0.61
N LEU A 74 -21.33 -12.82 1.19
CA LEU A 74 -21.44 -14.24 0.87
C LEU A 74 -22.03 -14.98 2.08
N GLY A 75 -23.29 -15.36 1.98
CA GLY A 75 -24.05 -15.90 3.12
C GLY A 75 -24.15 -14.88 4.27
N ARG A 76 -24.19 -15.35 5.51
CA ARG A 76 -24.26 -14.50 6.72
C ARG A 76 -22.88 -14.22 7.34
N SER A 77 -21.85 -14.92 6.89
CA SER A 77 -20.54 -14.97 7.54
C SER A 77 -19.49 -14.07 6.90
N PHE A 78 -19.71 -13.60 5.68
CA PHE A 78 -18.75 -12.77 4.94
C PHE A 78 -19.41 -11.54 4.33
N GLY A 79 -18.76 -10.40 4.44
CA GLY A 79 -19.14 -9.12 3.86
C GLY A 79 -19.91 -8.20 4.78
N ILE A 80 -19.45 -6.95 4.84
CA ILE A 80 -20.09 -5.88 5.64
C ILE A 80 -21.41 -5.41 5.04
N ARG A 81 -21.61 -5.58 3.72
CA ARG A 81 -22.80 -5.16 2.96
C ARG A 81 -23.05 -3.66 2.99
N LEU A 82 -21.98 -2.89 2.94
CA LEU A 82 -21.95 -1.44 2.80
C LEU A 82 -21.28 -1.04 1.48
N PRO A 83 -21.40 0.21 1.02
CA PRO A 83 -20.71 0.71 -0.18
C PRO A 83 -19.20 0.88 0.10
N VAL A 84 -18.45 -0.20 0.03
CA VAL A 84 -17.01 -0.22 0.28
C VAL A 84 -16.26 -0.81 -0.90
N MET A 85 -15.17 -0.18 -1.32
CA MET A 85 -14.20 -0.74 -2.25
C MET A 85 -13.05 -1.37 -1.46
N MET A 86 -12.61 -2.53 -1.90
CA MET A 86 -11.45 -3.22 -1.33
C MET A 86 -10.24 -2.99 -2.22
N GLY A 87 -9.11 -2.69 -1.61
CA GLY A 87 -7.84 -2.51 -2.31
C GLY A 87 -6.68 -3.03 -1.48
N VAL A 88 -5.50 -3.06 -2.08
CA VAL A 88 -4.29 -3.48 -1.39
C VAL A 88 -3.89 -2.48 -0.31
N THR A 89 -3.46 -3.00 0.83
CA THR A 89 -3.03 -2.15 1.94
C THR A 89 -1.61 -1.65 1.78
N PHE A 90 -1.38 -0.39 2.08
CA PHE A 90 -0.03 0.18 2.17
C PHE A 90 0.74 -0.30 3.41
N ALA A 91 0.05 -0.75 4.45
CA ALA A 91 0.67 -1.24 5.69
C ALA A 91 1.58 -2.45 5.45
N SER A 92 1.31 -3.27 4.44
CA SER A 92 2.11 -4.45 4.10
C SER A 92 3.36 -4.15 3.26
N VAL A 93 3.46 -2.96 2.65
CA VAL A 93 4.54 -2.63 1.70
C VAL A 93 5.91 -2.68 2.37
N GLY A 94 6.08 -2.06 3.55
CA GLY A 94 7.35 -2.07 4.27
C GLY A 94 7.88 -3.49 4.52
N PRO A 95 7.11 -4.35 5.22
CA PRO A 95 7.48 -5.75 5.42
C PRO A 95 7.78 -6.52 4.13
N MET A 96 6.95 -6.36 3.09
CA MET A 96 7.18 -7.06 1.81
C MET A 96 8.45 -6.58 1.10
N VAL A 97 8.77 -5.29 1.15
CA VAL A 97 10.03 -4.75 0.60
C VAL A 97 11.24 -5.30 1.37
N SER A 98 11.16 -5.41 2.71
CA SER A 98 12.21 -6.04 3.50
C SER A 98 12.39 -7.51 3.13
N MET A 99 11.30 -8.27 2.99
CA MET A 99 11.35 -9.67 2.55
C MET A 99 11.96 -9.80 1.13
N ALA A 100 11.58 -8.90 0.22
CA ALA A 100 12.13 -8.85 -1.13
C ALA A 100 13.64 -8.56 -1.17
N ALA A 101 14.12 -7.72 -0.25
CA ALA A 101 15.53 -7.40 -0.12
C ALA A 101 16.37 -8.59 0.40
N MET A 102 15.78 -9.43 1.26
CA MET A 102 16.44 -10.66 1.76
C MET A 102 16.57 -11.74 0.68
N THR A 103 15.53 -11.91 -0.12
CA THR A 103 15.48 -12.94 -1.17
C THR A 103 14.83 -12.34 -2.41
N PRO A 104 15.62 -11.75 -3.31
CA PRO A 104 15.09 -11.19 -4.56
C PRO A 104 14.66 -12.28 -5.55
N GLY A 105 13.82 -11.92 -6.53
CA GLY A 105 13.38 -12.79 -7.60
C GLY A 105 12.19 -13.66 -7.25
N GLN A 106 12.00 -14.73 -8.02
CA GLN A 106 10.81 -15.58 -7.92
C GLN A 106 10.71 -16.35 -6.60
N GLU A 107 11.82 -16.71 -5.99
CA GLU A 107 11.81 -17.38 -4.69
C GLU A 107 11.30 -16.46 -3.60
N GLY A 108 11.78 -15.21 -3.53
CA GLY A 108 11.27 -14.22 -2.60
C GLY A 108 9.78 -13.92 -2.83
N ALA A 109 9.33 -13.88 -4.08
CA ALA A 109 7.91 -13.75 -4.40
C ALA A 109 7.09 -14.91 -3.80
N ARG A 110 7.56 -16.16 -3.94
CA ARG A 110 6.89 -17.35 -3.35
C ARG A 110 6.84 -17.29 -1.82
N MET A 111 7.89 -16.79 -1.17
CA MET A 111 7.93 -16.58 0.28
C MET A 111 6.93 -15.50 0.72
N ILE A 112 6.88 -14.37 0.02
CA ILE A 112 5.94 -13.28 0.29
C ILE A 112 4.50 -13.77 0.14
N PHE A 113 4.16 -14.47 -0.96
CA PHE A 113 2.80 -14.97 -1.17
C PHE A 113 2.42 -16.06 -0.17
N GLY A 114 3.37 -16.89 0.28
CA GLY A 114 3.16 -17.83 1.38
C GLY A 114 2.85 -17.12 2.69
N ALA A 115 3.59 -16.07 3.01
CA ALA A 115 3.36 -15.25 4.20
C ALA A 115 1.98 -14.55 4.14
N ILE A 116 1.58 -14.04 2.97
CA ILE A 116 0.27 -13.42 2.74
C ILE A 116 -0.87 -14.42 2.95
N ILE A 117 -0.78 -15.62 2.38
CA ILE A 117 -1.80 -16.68 2.57
C ILE A 117 -1.91 -17.05 4.05
N GLY A 118 -0.77 -17.28 4.72
CA GLY A 118 -0.74 -17.61 6.14
C GLY A 118 -1.33 -16.50 7.01
N ALA A 119 -0.96 -15.25 6.76
CA ALA A 119 -1.49 -14.09 7.47
C ALA A 119 -2.99 -13.86 7.21
N GLY A 120 -3.45 -14.10 5.99
CA GLY A 120 -4.88 -14.06 5.65
C GLY A 120 -5.69 -15.12 6.43
N LEU A 121 -5.15 -16.32 6.58
CA LEU A 121 -5.76 -17.38 7.40
C LEU A 121 -5.82 -16.96 8.88
N VAL A 122 -4.73 -16.43 9.44
CA VAL A 122 -4.70 -15.91 10.81
C VAL A 122 -5.73 -14.81 10.98
N ALA A 123 -5.79 -13.83 10.07
CA ALA A 123 -6.77 -12.74 10.10
C ALA A 123 -8.21 -13.27 10.07
N LEU A 124 -8.50 -14.25 9.22
CA LEU A 124 -9.82 -14.91 9.15
C LEU A 124 -10.22 -15.52 10.50
N LEU A 125 -9.28 -16.20 11.17
CA LEU A 125 -9.51 -16.87 12.45
C LEU A 125 -9.67 -15.90 13.60
N ILE A 126 -8.93 -14.78 13.61
CA ILE A 126 -8.98 -13.77 14.68
C ILE A 126 -10.10 -12.74 14.49
N ALA A 127 -10.74 -12.65 13.31
CA ALA A 127 -11.80 -11.68 13.03
C ALA A 127 -12.91 -11.63 14.12
N PRO A 128 -13.40 -12.75 14.67
CA PRO A 128 -14.38 -12.71 15.76
C PRO A 128 -13.85 -12.09 17.06
N LEU A 129 -12.54 -12.11 17.25
CA LEU A 129 -11.88 -11.61 18.47
C LEU A 129 -11.53 -10.11 18.36
N MET A 130 -11.65 -9.51 17.15
CA MET A 130 -11.25 -8.12 16.92
C MET A 130 -11.96 -7.13 17.85
N GLY A 131 -13.22 -7.33 18.19
CA GLY A 131 -13.91 -6.51 19.16
C GLY A 131 -13.22 -6.45 20.54
N ARG A 132 -12.50 -7.51 20.93
CA ARG A 132 -11.69 -7.56 22.17
C ARG A 132 -10.29 -6.98 21.95
N LEU A 133 -9.74 -7.09 20.75
CA LEU A 133 -8.42 -6.57 20.40
C LEU A 133 -8.40 -5.05 20.23
N LEU A 134 -9.53 -4.42 19.84
CA LEU A 134 -9.65 -2.98 19.66
C LEU A 134 -9.21 -2.17 20.90
N LYS A 135 -9.33 -2.73 22.11
CA LYS A 135 -8.87 -2.08 23.35
C LYS A 135 -7.36 -1.80 23.37
N PHE A 136 -6.57 -2.57 22.62
CA PHE A 136 -5.11 -2.37 22.54
C PHE A 136 -4.72 -1.30 21.49
N PHE A 137 -5.68 -0.86 20.69
CA PHE A 137 -5.47 0.05 19.58
C PHE A 137 -6.33 1.31 19.70
N PRO A 138 -6.21 2.08 20.81
CA PRO A 138 -6.86 3.39 20.91
C PRO A 138 -6.30 4.35 19.85
N PRO A 139 -6.92 5.51 19.60
CA PRO A 139 -6.52 6.47 18.57
C PRO A 139 -5.05 6.86 18.64
N ILE A 140 -4.45 6.93 19.82
CA ILE A 140 -3.04 7.22 19.98
C ILE A 140 -2.16 6.15 19.31
N VAL A 141 -2.48 4.87 19.51
CA VAL A 141 -1.76 3.75 18.90
C VAL A 141 -2.01 3.72 17.39
N THR A 142 -3.28 3.74 16.97
CA THR A 142 -3.66 3.67 15.56
C THR A 142 -3.12 4.86 14.77
N GLY A 143 -3.25 6.08 15.28
CA GLY A 143 -2.75 7.28 14.63
C GLY A 143 -1.23 7.28 14.49
N THR A 144 -0.50 6.80 15.52
CA THR A 144 0.96 6.67 15.47
C THR A 144 1.41 5.66 14.41
N ILE A 145 0.75 4.51 14.34
CA ILE A 145 1.07 3.47 13.33
C ILE A 145 0.83 4.00 11.92
N ILE A 146 -0.33 4.62 11.66
CA ILE A 146 -0.66 5.16 10.33
C ILE A 146 0.30 6.29 9.95
N LEU A 147 0.70 7.14 10.88
CA LEU A 147 1.72 8.16 10.66
C LEU A 147 3.04 7.53 10.21
N VAL A 148 3.52 6.50 10.91
CA VAL A 148 4.76 5.79 10.57
C VAL A 148 4.64 5.09 9.21
N ILE A 149 3.49 4.48 8.88
CA ILE A 149 3.24 3.89 7.55
C ILE A 149 3.48 4.95 6.47
N GLY A 150 2.83 6.11 6.57
CA GLY A 150 2.95 7.17 5.58
C GLY A 150 4.38 7.70 5.44
N VAL A 151 5.05 7.98 6.57
CA VAL A 151 6.44 8.48 6.57
C VAL A 151 7.42 7.43 6.00
N SER A 152 7.27 6.16 6.36
CA SER A 152 8.12 5.09 5.82
C SER A 152 7.98 4.93 4.32
N LEU A 153 6.76 5.08 3.80
CA LEU A 153 6.49 4.99 2.36
C LEU A 153 6.98 6.22 1.58
N MET A 154 7.10 7.39 2.20
CA MET A 154 7.67 8.57 1.53
C MET A 154 9.08 8.29 1.00
N ARG A 155 9.87 7.44 1.67
CA ARG A 155 11.17 6.97 1.16
C ARG A 155 11.06 6.39 -0.24
N VAL A 156 10.01 5.61 -0.52
CA VAL A 156 9.81 5.02 -1.85
C VAL A 156 9.60 6.11 -2.90
N GLY A 157 8.72 7.07 -2.62
CA GLY A 157 8.48 8.22 -3.51
C GLY A 157 9.73 9.04 -3.76
N VAL A 158 10.50 9.33 -2.71
CA VAL A 158 11.78 10.06 -2.80
C VAL A 158 12.80 9.28 -3.65
N ASN A 159 12.94 7.97 -3.41
CA ASN A 159 13.85 7.13 -4.20
C ASN A 159 13.43 7.04 -5.68
N TRP A 160 12.15 7.11 -5.98
CA TRP A 160 11.65 7.12 -7.36
C TRP A 160 11.98 8.43 -8.09
N ILE A 161 12.13 9.55 -7.36
CA ILE A 161 12.50 10.85 -7.94
C ILE A 161 14.00 10.96 -8.11
N PHE A 162 14.75 10.69 -7.03
CA PHE A 162 16.18 11.00 -6.97
C PHE A 162 17.08 9.81 -7.32
N GLY A 163 16.59 8.58 -7.16
CA GLY A 163 17.36 7.35 -7.27
C GLY A 163 17.46 6.60 -5.94
N ASN A 164 17.79 5.33 -6.00
CA ASN A 164 17.98 4.49 -4.83
C ASN A 164 19.34 4.73 -4.18
N PRO A 165 19.49 4.54 -2.86
CA PRO A 165 20.79 4.67 -2.19
C PRO A 165 21.81 3.61 -2.62
N PHE A 166 21.36 2.51 -3.24
CA PHE A 166 22.17 1.40 -3.73
C PHE A 166 21.77 1.02 -5.16
N GLY A 167 22.68 0.34 -5.88
CA GLY A 167 22.44 -0.15 -7.23
C GLY A 167 22.72 0.88 -8.33
N PRO A 168 22.14 0.70 -9.54
CA PRO A 168 22.47 1.51 -10.71
C PRO A 168 22.21 3.00 -10.58
N THR A 169 21.27 3.40 -9.72
CA THR A 169 20.90 4.80 -9.46
C THR A 169 21.47 5.30 -8.12
N ALA A 170 22.47 4.64 -7.54
CA ALA A 170 23.12 5.09 -6.31
C ALA A 170 23.82 6.44 -6.52
N PRO A 171 23.97 7.26 -5.46
CA PRO A 171 24.60 8.61 -5.57
C PRO A 171 26.02 8.58 -6.11
N LYS A 172 26.72 7.48 -5.86
CA LYS A 172 28.12 7.29 -6.27
C LYS A 172 28.29 5.93 -6.92
N LEU A 173 29.08 5.88 -7.99
CA LEU A 173 29.52 4.67 -8.65
C LEU A 173 31.02 4.46 -8.40
N VAL A 174 31.47 3.21 -8.45
CA VAL A 174 32.90 2.92 -8.47
C VAL A 174 33.50 3.55 -9.73
N ASP A 175 34.64 4.22 -9.57
CA ASP A 175 35.37 4.77 -10.71
C ASP A 175 35.63 3.67 -11.76
N PRO A 176 35.37 3.91 -13.08
CA PRO A 176 35.60 2.94 -14.12
C PRO A 176 37.03 2.38 -14.12
N ALA A 177 38.04 3.24 -13.91
CA ALA A 177 39.43 2.80 -13.82
C ALA A 177 39.68 1.87 -12.62
N HIS A 178 39.00 2.11 -11.49
CA HIS A 178 39.05 1.22 -10.33
C HIS A 178 38.33 -0.11 -10.62
N ALA A 179 37.20 -0.07 -11.33
CA ALA A 179 36.46 -1.28 -11.72
C ALA A 179 37.28 -2.18 -12.67
N GLU A 180 37.96 -1.58 -13.65
CA GLU A 180 38.86 -2.28 -14.56
C GLU A 180 40.04 -2.93 -13.82
N TRP A 181 40.67 -2.21 -12.89
CA TRP A 181 41.72 -2.74 -12.05
C TRP A 181 41.22 -3.90 -11.18
N LEU A 182 40.05 -3.80 -10.55
CA LEU A 182 39.44 -4.90 -9.78
C LEU A 182 39.16 -6.13 -10.63
N ALA A 183 38.71 -5.95 -11.87
CA ALA A 183 38.51 -7.07 -12.81
C ALA A 183 39.84 -7.75 -13.17
N ALA A 184 40.87 -6.97 -13.48
CA ALA A 184 42.19 -7.47 -13.75
C ALA A 184 42.79 -8.19 -12.52
N MET A 185 42.58 -7.66 -11.31
CA MET A 185 43.03 -8.29 -10.07
C MET A 185 42.38 -9.66 -9.85
N LYS A 186 41.05 -9.77 -10.08
CA LYS A 186 40.34 -11.05 -9.97
C LYS A 186 40.85 -12.09 -10.97
N ALA A 187 41.11 -11.68 -12.23
CA ALA A 187 41.66 -12.55 -13.26
C ALA A 187 43.09 -13.01 -12.92
N ALA A 188 43.93 -12.09 -12.45
CA ALA A 188 45.30 -12.43 -12.06
C ALA A 188 45.37 -13.32 -10.80
N ALA A 189 44.48 -13.10 -9.81
CA ALA A 189 44.39 -13.95 -8.65
C ALA A 189 44.01 -15.40 -9.01
N ALA A 190 43.11 -15.57 -9.99
CA ALA A 190 42.77 -16.89 -10.54
C ALA A 190 43.96 -17.58 -11.24
N ALA A 191 44.91 -16.79 -11.76
CA ALA A 191 46.14 -17.27 -12.39
C ALA A 191 47.35 -17.40 -11.44
N GLY A 192 47.14 -17.14 -10.12
CA GLY A 192 48.19 -17.27 -9.10
C GLY A 192 49.14 -16.06 -8.98
N GLY A 193 48.77 -14.90 -9.55
CA GLY A 193 49.49 -13.63 -9.44
C GLY A 193 48.57 -12.46 -9.01
N GLY A 194 49.15 -11.29 -8.80
CA GLY A 194 48.40 -10.05 -8.54
C GLY A 194 48.76 -8.97 -9.54
N PRO A 195 47.83 -8.17 -10.07
CA PRO A 195 48.11 -7.05 -10.95
C PRO A 195 48.75 -5.90 -10.17
N ALA A 196 49.63 -5.14 -10.84
CA ALA A 196 50.16 -3.90 -10.30
C ALA A 196 49.01 -2.86 -10.18
N ILE A 197 49.04 -2.05 -9.13
CA ILE A 197 48.13 -0.92 -9.00
C ILE A 197 48.55 0.14 -10.04
N PRO A 198 47.63 0.56 -10.94
CA PRO A 198 47.91 1.61 -11.91
C PRO A 198 48.31 2.93 -11.24
N ASP A 199 49.24 3.65 -11.83
CA ASP A 199 49.60 4.97 -11.34
C ASP A 199 48.38 5.91 -11.34
N GLY A 200 48.18 6.56 -10.21
CA GLY A 200 47.01 7.48 -10.03
C GLY A 200 45.70 6.81 -9.64
N LEU A 201 45.64 5.48 -9.54
CA LEU A 201 44.45 4.78 -9.04
C LEU A 201 44.35 4.94 -7.53
N VAL A 202 43.30 5.59 -7.07
CA VAL A 202 42.96 5.69 -5.64
C VAL A 202 42.00 4.58 -5.30
N LEU A 203 42.39 3.62 -4.46
CA LEU A 203 41.53 2.52 -4.01
C LEU A 203 40.34 3.09 -3.24
N GLY A 204 39.15 2.66 -3.63
CA GLY A 204 37.90 3.17 -3.05
C GLY A 204 37.39 4.47 -3.67
N ALA A 205 38.05 4.98 -4.70
CA ALA A 205 37.56 6.16 -5.43
C ALA A 205 36.18 5.90 -6.04
N THR A 206 35.28 6.82 -5.78
CA THR A 206 33.92 6.81 -6.34
C THR A 206 33.68 8.11 -7.07
N VAL A 207 32.95 8.05 -8.18
CA VAL A 207 32.52 9.21 -8.96
C VAL A 207 31.03 9.47 -8.75
N PRO A 208 30.58 10.73 -8.85
CA PRO A 208 29.14 11.04 -8.85
C PRO A 208 28.41 10.28 -9.96
N ASN A 209 27.25 9.73 -9.65
CA ASN A 209 26.44 9.03 -10.64
C ASN A 209 25.56 10.05 -11.40
N PRO A 210 25.67 10.19 -12.71
CA PRO A 210 24.86 11.12 -13.50
C PRO A 210 23.37 10.73 -13.51
N LEU A 211 23.04 9.47 -13.23
CA LEU A 211 21.64 8.97 -13.14
C LEU A 211 21.00 9.27 -11.77
N TYR A 212 21.79 9.71 -10.79
CA TYR A 212 21.25 10.08 -9.48
C TYR A 212 20.84 11.56 -9.48
N ALA A 213 19.62 11.84 -9.01
CA ALA A 213 19.05 13.19 -8.92
C ALA A 213 19.07 13.94 -10.28
N GLU A 214 18.81 13.24 -11.37
CA GLU A 214 18.79 13.84 -12.70
C GLU A 214 17.76 14.98 -12.77
N PRO A 215 18.16 16.20 -13.21
CA PRO A 215 17.29 17.38 -13.19
C PRO A 215 15.99 17.22 -13.98
N SER A 216 15.99 16.46 -15.07
CA SER A 216 14.81 16.18 -15.89
C SER A 216 13.79 15.35 -15.12
N HIS A 217 14.22 14.34 -14.35
CA HIS A 217 13.38 13.51 -13.50
C HIS A 217 12.77 14.33 -12.37
N ILE A 218 13.57 15.19 -11.72
CA ILE A 218 13.10 16.08 -10.66
C ILE A 218 12.06 17.06 -11.20
N ALA A 219 12.30 17.66 -12.36
CA ALA A 219 11.38 18.61 -12.98
C ALA A 219 10.03 17.96 -13.33
N LEU A 220 10.04 16.74 -13.89
CA LEU A 220 8.83 15.98 -14.19
C LEU A 220 8.07 15.56 -12.91
N ALA A 221 8.76 15.11 -11.90
CA ALA A 221 8.15 14.80 -10.60
C ALA A 221 7.51 16.03 -9.96
N ALA A 222 8.21 17.18 -10.01
CA ALA A 222 7.68 18.46 -9.54
C ALA A 222 6.45 18.91 -10.35
N PHE A 223 6.47 18.74 -11.66
CA PHE A 223 5.30 19.02 -12.53
C PHE A 223 4.09 18.18 -12.13
N VAL A 224 4.27 16.86 -11.89
CA VAL A 224 3.20 15.98 -11.42
C VAL A 224 2.68 16.43 -10.06
N LEU A 225 3.57 16.70 -9.10
CA LEU A 225 3.20 17.16 -7.77
C LEU A 225 2.39 18.47 -7.84
N VAL A 226 2.86 19.48 -8.57
CA VAL A 226 2.17 20.76 -8.73
C VAL A 226 0.82 20.57 -9.43
N SER A 227 0.77 19.73 -10.47
CA SER A 227 -0.49 19.41 -11.17
C SER A 227 -1.53 18.83 -10.22
N ILE A 228 -1.14 17.87 -9.37
CA ILE A 228 -2.03 17.28 -8.36
C ILE A 228 -2.54 18.36 -7.40
N LEU A 229 -1.65 19.22 -6.87
CA LEU A 229 -2.03 20.28 -5.93
C LEU A 229 -2.97 21.31 -6.57
N VAL A 230 -2.71 21.71 -7.82
CA VAL A 230 -3.57 22.65 -8.57
C VAL A 230 -4.94 22.03 -8.81
N ILE A 231 -4.99 20.76 -9.25
CA ILE A 231 -6.26 20.05 -9.47
C ILE A 231 -7.01 19.86 -8.16
N ALA A 232 -6.34 19.50 -7.08
CA ALA A 232 -6.96 19.35 -5.76
C ALA A 232 -7.52 20.70 -5.25
N ARG A 233 -6.85 21.83 -5.53
CA ARG A 233 -7.27 23.16 -5.06
C ARG A 233 -8.37 23.78 -5.90
N PHE A 234 -8.32 23.64 -7.23
CA PHE A 234 -9.23 24.31 -8.15
C PHE A 234 -10.24 23.38 -8.81
N GLY A 235 -10.01 22.06 -8.77
CA GLY A 235 -10.94 21.06 -9.26
C GLY A 235 -12.23 21.06 -8.44
N ARG A 236 -13.34 20.68 -9.09
CA ARG A 236 -14.67 20.57 -8.46
C ARG A 236 -15.21 19.16 -8.61
N GLY A 237 -15.89 18.66 -7.57
CA GLY A 237 -16.56 17.37 -7.60
C GLY A 237 -15.58 16.21 -7.91
N LEU A 238 -15.88 15.42 -8.93
CA LEU A 238 -15.07 14.25 -9.30
C LEU A 238 -13.61 14.60 -9.64
N ILE A 239 -13.37 15.73 -10.32
CA ILE A 239 -12.01 16.12 -10.76
C ILE A 239 -11.07 16.27 -9.55
N SER A 240 -11.53 16.89 -8.47
CA SER A 240 -10.74 17.00 -7.24
C SER A 240 -10.44 15.62 -6.63
N ASN A 241 -11.40 14.71 -6.63
CA ASN A 241 -11.23 13.37 -6.06
C ASN A 241 -10.27 12.48 -6.86
N ILE A 242 -10.14 12.70 -8.17
CA ILE A 242 -9.19 11.98 -9.04
C ILE A 242 -7.90 12.77 -9.32
N ALA A 243 -7.59 13.79 -8.52
CA ALA A 243 -6.44 14.67 -8.75
C ALA A 243 -5.12 13.90 -8.92
N VAL A 244 -4.87 12.88 -8.09
CA VAL A 244 -3.67 12.04 -8.17
C VAL A 244 -3.59 11.32 -9.52
N LEU A 245 -4.66 10.64 -9.93
CA LEU A 245 -4.71 9.94 -11.22
C LEU A 245 -4.51 10.91 -12.39
N THR A 246 -5.19 12.05 -12.36
CA THR A 246 -5.07 13.07 -13.41
C THR A 246 -3.64 13.64 -13.48
N GLY A 247 -3.00 13.89 -12.33
CA GLY A 247 -1.61 14.33 -12.27
C GLY A 247 -0.64 13.30 -12.84
N VAL A 248 -0.83 12.02 -12.55
CA VAL A 248 -0.04 10.93 -13.15
C VAL A 248 -0.23 10.89 -14.66
N VAL A 249 -1.47 10.97 -15.16
CA VAL A 249 -1.77 10.98 -16.60
C VAL A 249 -1.09 12.17 -17.28
N LEU A 250 -1.17 13.38 -16.71
CA LEU A 250 -0.48 14.56 -17.26
C LEU A 250 1.03 14.37 -17.26
N GLY A 251 1.60 13.78 -16.19
CA GLY A 251 3.01 13.43 -16.12
C GLY A 251 3.42 12.41 -17.18
N CYS A 252 2.61 11.39 -17.42
CA CYS A 252 2.85 10.40 -18.49
C CYS A 252 2.80 11.03 -19.88
N VAL A 253 1.82 11.91 -20.14
CA VAL A 253 1.72 12.63 -21.43
C VAL A 253 2.97 13.48 -21.66
N LEU A 254 3.42 14.21 -20.64
CA LEU A 254 4.64 15.03 -20.74
C LEU A 254 5.89 14.16 -20.90
N ALA A 255 6.01 13.06 -20.14
CA ALA A 255 7.12 12.12 -20.26
C ALA A 255 7.17 11.47 -21.65
N ALA A 256 6.01 11.09 -22.21
CA ALA A 256 5.92 10.55 -23.56
C ALA A 256 6.31 11.60 -24.63
N ALA A 257 5.86 12.85 -24.48
CA ALA A 257 6.23 13.95 -25.39
C ALA A 257 7.73 14.26 -25.38
N LEU A 258 8.40 14.02 -24.24
CA LEU A 258 9.84 14.17 -24.10
C LEU A 258 10.65 12.90 -24.46
N GLY A 259 9.97 11.83 -24.93
CA GLY A 259 10.62 10.57 -25.28
C GLY A 259 11.14 9.75 -24.09
N MET A 260 10.65 10.05 -22.88
CA MET A 260 11.06 9.38 -21.63
C MET A 260 10.11 8.23 -21.23
N MET A 261 9.08 7.98 -22.00
CA MET A 261 8.13 6.86 -21.78
C MET A 261 8.02 6.03 -23.08
N HIS A 262 8.17 4.70 -22.96
CA HIS A 262 8.17 3.77 -24.06
C HIS A 262 6.94 2.86 -24.00
N PHE A 263 6.28 2.68 -25.15
CA PHE A 263 5.03 1.93 -25.27
C PHE A 263 5.17 0.58 -25.97
N ASP A 264 6.40 0.14 -26.30
CA ASP A 264 6.65 -1.09 -27.05
C ASP A 264 5.99 -2.29 -26.39
N ARG A 265 6.16 -2.44 -25.06
CA ARG A 265 5.55 -3.52 -24.29
C ARG A 265 4.02 -3.45 -24.23
N VAL A 266 3.47 -2.24 -24.28
CA VAL A 266 2.00 -2.04 -24.33
C VAL A 266 1.47 -2.50 -25.68
N ALA A 267 2.21 -2.25 -26.76
CA ALA A 267 1.85 -2.71 -28.09
C ALA A 267 1.82 -4.24 -28.16
N ASP A 268 2.82 -4.90 -27.61
CA ASP A 268 2.98 -6.36 -27.62
C ASP A 268 2.01 -7.10 -26.68
N ALA A 269 1.49 -6.43 -25.66
CA ALA A 269 0.57 -7.03 -24.71
C ALA A 269 -0.77 -7.38 -25.35
N GLY A 270 -1.33 -8.53 -24.97
CA GLY A 270 -2.63 -9.00 -25.44
C GLY A 270 -3.80 -8.16 -24.91
N TRP A 271 -4.93 -8.24 -25.60
CA TRP A 271 -6.17 -7.60 -25.17
C TRP A 271 -6.92 -8.40 -24.09
N PHE A 272 -6.68 -9.69 -23.99
CA PHE A 272 -7.34 -10.56 -23.03
C PHE A 272 -6.37 -11.65 -22.54
N ALA A 273 -6.31 -11.83 -21.25
CA ALA A 273 -5.67 -12.98 -20.62
C ALA A 273 -6.36 -13.32 -19.30
N VAL A 274 -6.40 -14.58 -18.98
CA VAL A 274 -6.91 -15.05 -17.69
C VAL A 274 -5.82 -14.91 -16.64
N VAL A 275 -6.17 -14.34 -15.49
CA VAL A 275 -5.26 -14.26 -14.34
C VAL A 275 -5.13 -15.67 -13.75
N THR A 276 -3.95 -16.25 -13.87
CA THR A 276 -3.66 -17.60 -13.37
C THR A 276 -3.15 -17.56 -11.93
N PRO A 277 -3.69 -18.37 -11.01
CA PRO A 277 -3.14 -18.50 -9.68
C PRO A 277 -1.76 -19.16 -9.71
N LEU A 278 -0.96 -18.94 -8.66
CA LEU A 278 0.34 -19.60 -8.44
C LEU A 278 1.35 -19.44 -9.61
N ARG A 279 1.30 -18.31 -10.32
CA ARG A 279 2.17 -18.04 -11.47
C ARG A 279 3.67 -18.19 -11.16
N PHE A 280 4.09 -17.80 -9.96
CA PHE A 280 5.48 -17.91 -9.50
C PHE A 280 5.83 -19.29 -8.91
N GLY A 281 4.90 -20.22 -8.94
CA GLY A 281 5.04 -21.56 -8.37
C GLY A 281 4.38 -21.68 -6.98
N MET A 282 4.58 -22.84 -6.33
CA MET A 282 3.99 -23.12 -5.02
C MET A 282 4.53 -22.17 -3.96
N PRO A 283 3.67 -21.57 -3.12
CA PRO A 283 4.06 -20.70 -2.03
C PRO A 283 5.00 -21.39 -1.03
N ILE A 284 5.94 -20.65 -0.49
CA ILE A 284 6.84 -21.11 0.57
C ILE A 284 6.34 -20.53 1.89
N PHE A 285 6.00 -21.38 2.83
CA PHE A 285 5.46 -20.97 4.12
C PHE A 285 6.56 -20.88 5.17
N ASP A 286 6.96 -19.67 5.53
CA ASP A 286 7.90 -19.38 6.62
C ASP A 286 7.14 -18.84 7.83
N PRO A 287 7.26 -19.48 9.02
CA PRO A 287 6.52 -19.07 10.21
C PRO A 287 6.82 -17.63 10.67
N VAL A 288 8.05 -17.14 10.48
CA VAL A 288 8.45 -15.79 10.90
C VAL A 288 7.83 -14.76 9.97
N LEU A 289 7.85 -15.01 8.64
CA LEU A 289 7.24 -14.14 7.66
C LEU A 289 5.71 -14.11 7.83
N ILE A 290 5.09 -15.26 8.12
CA ILE A 290 3.65 -15.35 8.42
C ILE A 290 3.33 -14.54 9.68
N ALA A 291 4.12 -14.67 10.75
CA ALA A 291 3.91 -13.91 11.98
C ALA A 291 4.03 -12.40 11.73
N THR A 292 5.05 -11.97 10.98
CA THR A 292 5.26 -10.57 10.59
C THR A 292 4.06 -10.02 9.84
N MET A 293 3.60 -10.73 8.81
CA MET A 293 2.43 -10.31 8.02
C MET A 293 1.12 -10.40 8.82
N SER A 294 1.01 -11.32 9.77
CA SER A 294 -0.16 -11.42 10.66
C SER A 294 -0.29 -10.21 11.57
N LEU A 295 0.83 -9.67 12.09
CA LEU A 295 0.84 -8.42 12.86
C LEU A 295 0.36 -7.24 11.99
N VAL A 296 0.79 -7.19 10.73
CA VAL A 296 0.30 -6.18 9.77
C VAL A 296 -1.20 -6.34 9.57
N MET A 297 -1.70 -7.58 9.39
CA MET A 297 -3.14 -7.83 9.20
C MET A 297 -3.98 -7.40 10.39
N ILE A 298 -3.48 -7.49 11.63
CA ILE A 298 -4.18 -6.95 12.81
C ILE A 298 -4.37 -5.42 12.65
N VAL A 299 -3.32 -4.70 12.26
CA VAL A 299 -3.40 -3.24 12.00
C VAL A 299 -4.41 -2.93 10.90
N VAL A 300 -4.36 -3.69 9.80
CA VAL A 300 -5.30 -3.57 8.67
C VAL A 300 -6.75 -3.76 9.11
N MET A 301 -7.03 -4.78 9.91
CA MET A 301 -8.38 -5.04 10.41
C MET A 301 -8.90 -3.93 11.33
N ILE A 302 -8.01 -3.24 12.05
CA ILE A 302 -8.37 -2.07 12.86
C ILE A 302 -8.72 -0.89 11.96
N GLU A 303 -7.93 -0.64 10.92
CA GLU A 303 -8.20 0.38 9.91
C GLU A 303 -9.56 0.11 9.23
N SER A 304 -9.80 -1.11 8.76
CA SER A 304 -11.09 -1.53 8.18
C SER A 304 -12.26 -1.35 9.14
N THR A 305 -12.06 -1.64 10.44
CA THR A 305 -13.08 -1.40 11.45
C THR A 305 -13.49 0.07 11.49
N GLY A 306 -12.53 0.99 11.48
CA GLY A 306 -12.81 2.42 11.43
C GLY A 306 -13.61 2.82 10.18
N MET A 307 -13.24 2.28 9.02
CA MET A 307 -13.93 2.55 7.75
C MET A 307 -15.36 2.00 7.73
N PHE A 308 -15.59 0.80 8.27
CA PHE A 308 -16.93 0.21 8.34
C PHE A 308 -17.85 0.99 9.27
N LEU A 309 -17.35 1.46 10.40
CA LEU A 309 -18.12 2.30 11.33
C LEU A 309 -18.45 3.66 10.71
N ALA A 310 -17.48 4.30 10.02
CA ALA A 310 -17.72 5.54 9.30
C ALA A 310 -18.77 5.38 8.20
N LEU A 311 -18.71 4.32 7.40
CA LEU A 311 -19.73 4.01 6.40
C LEU A 311 -21.11 3.75 7.04
N GLY A 312 -21.14 3.06 8.17
CA GLY A 312 -22.38 2.85 8.94
C GLY A 312 -23.04 4.18 9.31
N GLU A 313 -22.27 5.15 9.81
CA GLU A 313 -22.73 6.49 10.17
C GLU A 313 -23.19 7.28 8.93
N MET A 314 -22.37 7.37 7.88
CA MET A 314 -22.70 8.07 6.63
C MET A 314 -23.95 7.52 5.94
N THR A 315 -24.17 6.22 6.04
CA THR A 315 -25.31 5.56 5.42
C THR A 315 -26.53 5.49 6.31
N ASN A 316 -26.44 5.90 7.58
CA ASN A 316 -27.45 5.74 8.63
C ASN A 316 -27.82 4.27 8.85
N ARG A 317 -26.85 3.36 8.77
CA ARG A 317 -27.02 1.92 8.99
C ARG A 317 -26.17 1.48 10.16
N GLU A 318 -26.80 1.04 11.23
CA GLU A 318 -26.08 0.52 12.39
C GLU A 318 -25.27 -0.73 12.01
N VAL A 319 -23.98 -0.73 12.38
CA VAL A 319 -23.07 -1.84 12.15
C VAL A 319 -23.01 -2.69 13.43
N SER A 320 -23.66 -3.84 13.41
CA SER A 320 -23.60 -4.79 14.52
C SER A 320 -22.24 -5.49 14.59
N GLN A 321 -21.89 -6.01 15.79
CA GLN A 321 -20.67 -6.79 15.97
C GLN A 321 -20.58 -7.99 15.02
N GLN A 322 -21.70 -8.62 14.68
CA GLN A 322 -21.73 -9.74 13.74
C GLN A 322 -21.42 -9.28 12.31
N GLN A 323 -21.95 -8.14 11.89
CA GLN A 323 -21.64 -7.56 10.58
C GLN A 323 -20.18 -7.12 10.51
N LEU A 324 -19.65 -6.49 11.57
CA LEU A 324 -18.26 -6.11 11.65
C LEU A 324 -17.35 -7.34 11.49
N THR A 325 -17.63 -8.41 12.23
CA THR A 325 -16.89 -9.68 12.10
C THR A 325 -16.97 -10.24 10.68
N ALA A 326 -18.15 -10.18 10.05
CA ALA A 326 -18.34 -10.66 8.68
C ALA A 326 -17.53 -9.81 7.66
N GLY A 327 -17.43 -8.50 7.87
CA GLY A 327 -16.59 -7.61 7.06
C GLY A 327 -15.11 -7.94 7.23
N LEU A 328 -14.63 -8.05 8.45
CA LEU A 328 -13.23 -8.36 8.76
C LEU A 328 -12.79 -9.76 8.29
N ARG A 329 -13.71 -10.72 8.24
CA ARG A 329 -13.42 -12.01 7.61
C ARG A 329 -13.13 -11.91 6.12
N VAL A 330 -13.68 -10.89 5.44
CA VAL A 330 -13.37 -10.65 4.01
C VAL A 330 -11.98 -10.06 3.85
N ASP A 331 -11.48 -9.27 4.79
CA ASP A 331 -10.07 -8.82 4.76
C ASP A 331 -9.12 -10.04 4.81
N GLY A 332 -9.39 -11.01 5.71
CA GLY A 332 -8.62 -12.26 5.78
C GLY A 332 -8.79 -13.14 4.54
N LEU A 333 -10.03 -13.39 4.11
CA LEU A 333 -10.32 -14.21 2.93
C LEU A 333 -9.75 -13.58 1.65
N GLY A 334 -9.92 -12.25 1.47
CA GLY A 334 -9.38 -11.51 0.35
C GLY A 334 -7.86 -11.58 0.31
N THR A 335 -7.20 -11.48 1.47
CA THR A 335 -5.74 -11.63 1.59
C THR A 335 -5.28 -13.05 1.21
N MET A 336 -6.02 -14.10 1.61
CA MET A 336 -5.73 -15.47 1.18
C MET A 336 -5.89 -15.65 -0.34
N ILE A 337 -7.00 -15.14 -0.90
CA ILE A 337 -7.22 -15.15 -2.36
C ILE A 337 -6.10 -14.35 -3.04
N GLY A 338 -5.72 -13.21 -2.48
CA GLY A 338 -4.62 -12.39 -2.96
C GLY A 338 -3.32 -13.19 -3.06
N GLY A 339 -2.88 -13.83 -2.00
CA GLY A 339 -1.67 -14.64 -2.03
C GLY A 339 -1.73 -15.79 -3.03
N LEU A 340 -2.92 -16.42 -3.22
CA LEU A 340 -3.12 -17.47 -4.21
C LEU A 340 -3.00 -16.95 -5.66
N PHE A 341 -3.51 -15.77 -5.93
CA PHE A 341 -3.43 -15.11 -7.25
C PHE A 341 -2.19 -14.22 -7.42
N ASN A 342 -1.21 -14.35 -6.51
CA ASN A 342 0.04 -13.57 -6.53
C ASN A 342 -0.19 -12.06 -6.41
N THR A 343 -1.10 -11.67 -5.55
CA THR A 343 -1.34 -10.29 -5.16
C THR A 343 -1.15 -10.11 -3.65
N PHE A 344 -1.62 -9.00 -3.08
CA PHE A 344 -1.18 -8.46 -1.81
C PHE A 344 -2.33 -8.47 -0.77
N PRO A 345 -2.05 -8.15 0.50
CA PRO A 345 -3.09 -8.07 1.53
C PRO A 345 -4.11 -6.98 1.24
N TYR A 346 -5.38 -7.27 1.53
CA TYR A 346 -6.52 -6.39 1.23
C TYR A 346 -7.07 -5.68 2.45
N THR A 347 -7.52 -4.44 2.23
CA THR A 347 -8.19 -3.59 3.21
C THR A 347 -9.34 -2.82 2.55
N SER A 348 -10.22 -2.22 3.35
CA SER A 348 -11.19 -1.23 2.88
C SER A 348 -10.47 0.07 2.49
N PHE A 349 -10.78 0.62 1.32
CA PHE A 349 -10.05 1.74 0.74
C PHE A 349 -10.63 3.07 1.24
N SER A 350 -9.86 3.80 2.05
CA SER A 350 -10.31 5.01 2.76
C SER A 350 -10.76 6.14 1.83
N GLN A 351 -10.08 6.32 0.68
CA GLN A 351 -10.44 7.32 -0.31
C GLN A 351 -11.85 7.10 -0.88
N ASN A 352 -12.25 5.84 -1.04
CA ASN A 352 -13.57 5.47 -1.53
C ASN A 352 -14.65 5.65 -0.45
N VAL A 353 -14.31 5.49 0.81
CA VAL A 353 -15.19 5.83 1.94
C VAL A 353 -15.46 7.34 1.93
N GLY A 354 -14.42 8.17 1.76
CA GLY A 354 -14.59 9.62 1.60
C GLY A 354 -15.45 9.99 0.40
N LEU A 355 -15.36 9.26 -0.72
CA LEU A 355 -16.19 9.51 -1.90
C LEU A 355 -17.68 9.30 -1.61
N VAL A 356 -18.05 8.31 -0.79
CA VAL A 356 -19.44 8.09 -0.35
C VAL A 356 -19.95 9.31 0.42
N GLY A 357 -19.13 9.86 1.33
CA GLY A 357 -19.47 11.08 2.09
C GLY A 357 -19.69 12.29 1.16
N VAL A 358 -18.76 12.55 0.24
CA VAL A 358 -18.83 13.71 -0.68
C VAL A 358 -19.97 13.60 -1.69
N THR A 359 -20.22 12.41 -2.24
CA THR A 359 -21.25 12.21 -3.27
C THR A 359 -22.66 11.98 -2.70
N GLY A 360 -22.75 11.56 -1.45
CA GLY A 360 -24.00 11.14 -0.83
C GLY A 360 -24.61 9.86 -1.43
N VAL A 361 -23.87 9.16 -2.30
CA VAL A 361 -24.32 7.92 -2.95
C VAL A 361 -24.10 6.75 -2.00
N LYS A 362 -25.20 6.24 -1.44
CA LYS A 362 -25.19 5.23 -0.37
C LYS A 362 -25.35 3.78 -0.88
N SER A 363 -25.71 3.58 -2.16
CA SER A 363 -25.96 2.24 -2.70
C SER A 363 -24.70 1.38 -2.78
N ARG A 364 -24.70 0.22 -2.11
CA ARG A 364 -23.62 -0.76 -2.17
C ARG A 364 -23.41 -1.38 -3.56
N TYR A 365 -24.44 -1.36 -4.40
CA TYR A 365 -24.36 -1.88 -5.76
C TYR A 365 -23.46 -1.04 -6.66
N VAL A 366 -23.18 0.21 -6.29
CA VAL A 366 -22.18 1.03 -7.00
C VAL A 366 -20.78 0.44 -6.83
N CYS A 367 -20.42 0.02 -5.61
CA CYS A 367 -19.14 -0.65 -5.37
C CYS A 367 -19.09 -2.04 -6.01
N VAL A 368 -20.22 -2.76 -6.05
CA VAL A 368 -20.32 -4.03 -6.80
C VAL A 368 -20.02 -3.82 -8.28
N MET A 369 -20.60 -2.79 -8.89
CA MET A 369 -20.30 -2.44 -10.29
C MET A 369 -18.83 -2.03 -10.46
N GLY A 370 -18.26 -1.27 -9.52
CA GLY A 370 -16.82 -0.96 -9.47
C GLY A 370 -15.97 -2.23 -9.44
N GLY A 371 -16.36 -3.22 -8.65
CA GLY A 371 -15.71 -4.53 -8.60
C GLY A 371 -15.76 -5.28 -9.94
N VAL A 372 -16.91 -5.26 -10.62
CA VAL A 372 -17.05 -5.85 -11.97
C VAL A 372 -16.13 -5.15 -12.98
N ILE A 373 -16.06 -3.83 -12.93
CA ILE A 373 -15.17 -3.03 -13.79
C ILE A 373 -13.71 -3.39 -13.52
N MET A 374 -13.30 -3.54 -12.25
CA MET A 374 -11.94 -3.90 -11.90
C MET A 374 -11.57 -5.31 -12.38
N ILE A 375 -12.48 -6.29 -12.26
CA ILE A 375 -12.28 -7.62 -12.83
C ILE A 375 -12.03 -7.50 -14.34
N ALA A 376 -12.86 -6.73 -15.05
CA ALA A 376 -12.69 -6.53 -16.48
C ALA A 376 -11.32 -5.88 -16.82
N LEU A 377 -10.88 -4.87 -16.07
CA LEU A 377 -9.58 -4.24 -16.23
C LEU A 377 -8.42 -5.21 -15.96
N GLY A 378 -8.54 -6.06 -14.94
CA GLY A 378 -7.53 -7.07 -14.60
C GLY A 378 -7.39 -8.16 -15.67
N LEU A 379 -8.44 -8.42 -16.47
CA LEU A 379 -8.41 -9.37 -17.60
C LEU A 379 -7.82 -8.77 -18.89
N ILE A 380 -7.42 -7.47 -18.87
CA ILE A 380 -6.82 -6.78 -20.01
C ILE A 380 -5.32 -6.54 -19.72
N PRO A 381 -4.39 -7.41 -20.19
CA PRO A 381 -2.96 -7.27 -19.91
C PRO A 381 -2.37 -5.93 -20.38
N LYS A 382 -2.91 -5.32 -21.42
CA LYS A 382 -2.51 -3.98 -21.87
C LYS A 382 -2.63 -2.93 -20.76
N MET A 383 -3.61 -3.06 -19.86
CA MET A 383 -3.76 -2.13 -18.72
C MET A 383 -2.62 -2.28 -17.72
N GLY A 384 -2.22 -3.52 -17.40
CA GLY A 384 -1.05 -3.79 -16.55
C GLY A 384 0.25 -3.30 -17.19
N ALA A 385 0.45 -3.55 -18.49
CA ALA A 385 1.60 -3.08 -19.23
C ALA A 385 1.67 -1.55 -19.32
N LEU A 386 0.53 -0.88 -19.49
CA LEU A 386 0.45 0.58 -19.53
C LEU A 386 0.88 1.20 -18.18
N VAL A 387 0.45 0.61 -17.08
CA VAL A 387 0.83 1.06 -15.74
C VAL A 387 2.30 0.76 -15.44
N GLU A 388 2.81 -0.40 -15.85
CA GLU A 388 4.22 -0.75 -15.71
C GLU A 388 5.14 0.21 -16.48
N ALA A 389 4.68 0.67 -17.66
CA ALA A 389 5.40 1.62 -18.51
C ALA A 389 5.51 3.03 -17.90
N VAL A 390 4.77 3.36 -16.82
CA VAL A 390 4.84 4.67 -16.17
C VAL A 390 6.23 4.88 -15.55
N PRO A 391 6.95 5.97 -15.93
CA PRO A 391 8.27 6.25 -15.39
C PRO A 391 8.25 6.44 -13.87
N THR A 392 9.30 5.94 -13.18
CA THR A 392 9.38 5.99 -11.71
C THR A 392 9.29 7.39 -11.15
N PHE A 393 9.90 8.38 -11.80
CA PHE A 393 9.87 9.78 -11.35
C PHE A 393 8.46 10.41 -11.44
N VAL A 394 7.63 9.99 -12.40
CA VAL A 394 6.20 10.38 -12.47
C VAL A 394 5.45 9.81 -11.25
N LEU A 395 5.66 8.52 -10.97
CA LEU A 395 5.10 7.87 -9.78
C LEU A 395 5.64 8.46 -8.48
N GLY A 396 6.89 8.91 -8.48
CA GLY A 396 7.52 9.57 -7.33
C GLY A 396 6.84 10.87 -6.95
N GLY A 397 6.54 11.73 -7.94
CA GLY A 397 5.78 12.96 -7.72
C GLY A 397 4.39 12.72 -7.14
N ALA A 398 3.66 11.73 -7.68
CA ALA A 398 2.37 11.30 -7.15
C ALA A 398 2.51 10.60 -5.78
N GLY A 399 3.56 9.81 -5.59
CA GLY A 399 3.86 9.08 -4.36
C GLY A 399 4.05 10.00 -3.15
N LEU A 400 4.72 11.14 -3.33
CA LEU A 400 4.85 12.14 -2.26
C LEU A 400 3.48 12.61 -1.75
N VAL A 401 2.51 12.81 -2.65
CA VAL A 401 1.15 13.19 -2.24
C VAL A 401 0.44 12.02 -1.59
N MET A 402 0.43 10.85 -2.23
CA MET A 402 -0.31 9.68 -1.72
C MET A 402 0.19 9.23 -0.35
N PHE A 403 1.50 9.05 -0.20
CA PHE A 403 2.09 8.62 1.07
C PHE A 403 2.04 9.72 2.13
N GLY A 404 2.17 10.99 1.71
CA GLY A 404 1.93 12.16 2.56
C GLY A 404 0.51 12.20 3.10
N MET A 405 -0.49 11.89 2.30
CA MET A 405 -1.90 11.80 2.73
C MET A 405 -2.13 10.67 3.74
N VAL A 406 -1.43 9.54 3.61
CA VAL A 406 -1.47 8.48 4.63
C VAL A 406 -0.91 9.00 5.96
N ALA A 407 0.26 9.66 5.93
CA ALA A 407 0.84 10.26 7.14
C ALA A 407 -0.10 11.32 7.76
N ALA A 408 -0.70 12.18 6.93
CA ALA A 408 -1.65 13.20 7.36
C ALA A 408 -2.91 12.58 8.00
N THR A 409 -3.37 11.43 7.52
CA THR A 409 -4.45 10.66 8.17
C THR A 409 -4.06 10.22 9.58
N GLY A 410 -2.82 9.75 9.78
CA GLY A 410 -2.28 9.44 11.10
C GLY A 410 -2.29 10.67 12.02
N VAL A 411 -1.83 11.84 11.53
CA VAL A 411 -1.88 13.11 12.26
C VAL A 411 -3.32 13.49 12.63
N ARG A 412 -4.27 13.36 11.71
CA ARG A 412 -5.68 13.64 11.96
C ARG A 412 -6.26 12.75 13.06
N ILE A 413 -5.93 11.47 13.09
CA ILE A 413 -6.34 10.58 14.18
C ILE A 413 -5.68 11.02 15.50
N LEU A 414 -4.39 11.36 15.50
CA LEU A 414 -3.70 11.85 16.69
C LEU A 414 -4.27 13.17 17.21
N SER A 415 -4.84 14.03 16.38
CA SER A 415 -5.49 15.29 16.82
C SER A 415 -6.73 15.05 17.70
N THR A 416 -7.29 13.84 17.69
CA THR A 416 -8.41 13.47 18.59
C THR A 416 -7.95 13.05 20.00
N VAL A 417 -6.62 12.86 20.16
CA VAL A 417 -6.03 12.41 21.44
C VAL A 417 -5.84 13.61 22.36
N ASP A 418 -6.21 13.43 23.64
CA ASP A 418 -5.95 14.45 24.65
C ASP A 418 -4.49 14.39 25.12
N PHE A 419 -3.66 15.28 24.57
CA PHE A 419 -2.27 15.47 24.97
C PHE A 419 -2.11 16.45 26.15
N LYS A 420 -3.15 17.20 26.50
CA LYS A 420 -3.09 18.20 27.56
C LYS A 420 -3.25 17.55 28.95
N SER A 421 -4.23 16.68 29.10
CA SER A 421 -4.50 15.98 30.35
C SER A 421 -3.53 14.81 30.60
N SER A 422 -3.04 14.16 29.55
CA SER A 422 -2.11 13.04 29.65
C SER A 422 -0.80 13.30 28.93
N ARG A 423 0.19 13.82 29.67
CA ARG A 423 1.54 14.08 29.14
C ARG A 423 2.24 12.80 28.68
N ASN A 424 1.87 11.65 29.21
CA ASN A 424 2.42 10.34 28.83
C ASN A 424 2.11 9.97 27.36
N ASN A 425 1.01 10.48 26.81
CA ASN A 425 0.65 10.28 25.41
C ASN A 425 1.74 10.79 24.45
N LEU A 426 2.46 11.86 24.81
CA LEU A 426 3.58 12.36 24.01
C LEU A 426 4.73 11.34 23.95
N PHE A 427 5.02 10.62 25.05
CA PHE A 427 6.06 9.58 25.06
C PHE A 427 5.66 8.39 24.18
N VAL A 428 4.38 7.98 24.24
CA VAL A 428 3.89 6.89 23.37
C VAL A 428 4.14 7.22 21.92
N VAL A 429 3.75 8.41 21.46
CA VAL A 429 3.94 8.84 20.06
C VAL A 429 5.42 8.99 19.74
N ALA A 430 6.18 9.76 20.55
CA ALA A 430 7.57 10.10 20.24
C ALA A 430 8.46 8.85 20.14
N VAL A 431 8.37 7.95 21.11
CA VAL A 431 9.20 6.74 21.15
C VAL A 431 8.79 5.78 20.05
N SER A 432 7.48 5.59 19.82
CA SER A 432 7.02 4.67 18.79
C SER A 432 7.34 5.15 17.37
N VAL A 433 7.26 6.45 17.11
CA VAL A 433 7.73 7.03 15.84
C VAL A 433 9.24 6.84 15.70
N GLY A 434 10.01 7.08 16.79
CA GLY A 434 11.45 6.84 16.81
C GLY A 434 11.79 5.39 16.42
N PHE A 435 11.17 4.39 17.07
CA PHE A 435 11.36 2.98 16.73
C PHE A 435 10.96 2.67 15.27
N GLY A 436 9.86 3.25 14.78
CA GLY A 436 9.41 3.06 13.41
C GLY A 436 10.36 3.62 12.36
N LEU A 437 11.15 4.64 12.70
CA LEU A 437 12.10 5.27 11.78
C LEU A 437 13.50 4.64 11.83
N ILE A 438 13.83 3.79 12.79
CA ILE A 438 15.16 3.16 12.89
C ILE A 438 15.57 2.48 11.57
N PRO A 439 14.76 1.61 10.94
CA PRO A 439 15.16 0.95 9.69
C PRO A 439 15.36 1.92 8.52
N LEU A 440 14.72 3.09 8.59
CA LEU A 440 14.82 4.13 7.58
C LEU A 440 16.16 4.89 7.69
N ILE A 441 16.58 5.18 8.92
CA ILE A 441 17.73 6.06 9.23
C ILE A 441 19.03 5.25 9.37
N ALA A 442 18.94 4.05 9.93
CA ALA A 442 20.08 3.19 10.24
C ALA A 442 19.94 1.80 9.59
N PRO A 443 20.04 1.66 8.27
CA PRO A 443 19.74 0.39 7.57
C PRO A 443 20.61 -0.79 8.01
N ASN A 444 21.78 -0.54 8.60
CA ASN A 444 22.72 -1.59 9.04
C ASN A 444 22.63 -1.92 10.53
N TYR A 445 21.61 -1.44 11.25
CA TYR A 445 21.50 -1.64 12.71
C TYR A 445 21.32 -3.12 13.11
N LEU A 446 20.97 -4.00 12.16
CA LEU A 446 20.77 -5.43 12.39
C LEU A 446 22.03 -6.29 12.18
N MET A 447 23.16 -5.69 11.80
CA MET A 447 24.37 -6.41 11.38
C MET A 447 24.83 -7.49 12.35
N TRP A 448 24.55 -7.33 13.64
CA TRP A 448 24.96 -8.26 14.71
C TRP A 448 23.82 -9.11 15.26
N LEU A 449 22.58 -8.95 14.75
CA LEU A 449 21.43 -9.68 15.25
C LEU A 449 21.18 -10.96 14.44
N PRO A 450 20.56 -12.00 15.05
CA PRO A 450 20.24 -13.24 14.35
C PRO A 450 19.32 -12.99 13.16
N HIS A 451 19.62 -13.56 12.00
CA HIS A 451 18.84 -13.42 10.77
C HIS A 451 17.36 -13.81 10.93
N ALA A 452 17.06 -14.74 11.82
CA ALA A 452 15.69 -15.20 12.07
C ALA A 452 14.71 -14.09 12.51
N ILE A 453 15.21 -13.02 13.17
CA ILE A 453 14.36 -11.92 13.66
C ILE A 453 14.36 -10.70 12.73
N HIS A 454 15.21 -10.68 11.70
CA HIS A 454 15.30 -9.57 10.75
C HIS A 454 13.94 -9.19 10.15
N PRO A 455 13.07 -10.11 9.66
CA PRO A 455 11.79 -9.73 9.05
C PRO A 455 10.86 -8.95 9.96
N ILE A 456 10.95 -9.19 11.27
CA ILE A 456 10.14 -8.48 12.27
C ILE A 456 10.72 -7.09 12.55
N ILE A 457 12.04 -7.03 12.72
CA ILE A 457 12.72 -5.82 13.18
C ILE A 457 12.99 -4.85 12.02
N GLU A 458 13.26 -5.33 10.82
CA GLU A 458 13.44 -4.49 9.62
C GLU A 458 12.19 -3.70 9.22
N SER A 459 11.02 -4.15 9.67
CA SER A 459 9.78 -3.42 9.44
C SER A 459 9.58 -2.33 10.48
N GLY A 460 9.80 -1.07 10.09
CA GLY A 460 9.50 0.08 10.95
C GLY A 460 8.04 0.14 11.40
N ILE A 461 7.11 -0.36 10.56
CA ILE A 461 5.68 -0.41 10.88
C ILE A 461 5.43 -1.41 12.02
N VAL A 462 6.07 -2.57 11.97
CA VAL A 462 5.96 -3.58 13.04
C VAL A 462 6.59 -3.08 14.34
N LEU A 463 7.77 -2.46 14.28
CA LEU A 463 8.41 -1.85 15.43
C LEU A 463 7.55 -0.74 16.07
N ALA A 464 7.00 0.15 15.24
CA ALA A 464 6.09 1.20 15.73
C ALA A 464 4.82 0.60 16.35
N SER A 465 4.26 -0.45 15.75
CA SER A 465 3.04 -1.09 16.25
C SER A 465 3.26 -1.74 17.61
N ILE A 466 4.33 -2.52 17.75
CA ILE A 466 4.68 -3.18 19.01
C ILE A 466 4.98 -2.13 20.10
N SER A 467 5.82 -1.15 19.79
CA SER A 467 6.19 -0.12 20.77
C SER A 467 5.00 0.74 21.19
N ALA A 468 4.11 1.13 20.25
CA ALA A 468 2.93 1.92 20.55
C ALA A 468 1.95 1.15 21.47
N VAL A 469 1.69 -0.13 21.18
CA VAL A 469 0.83 -0.97 22.02
C VAL A 469 1.42 -1.16 23.40
N VAL A 470 2.70 -1.52 23.49
CA VAL A 470 3.38 -1.76 24.77
C VAL A 470 3.45 -0.49 25.61
N LEU A 471 3.87 0.64 25.04
CA LEU A 471 3.95 1.91 25.76
C LEU A 471 2.58 2.43 26.17
N ASN A 472 1.57 2.28 25.30
CA ASN A 472 0.21 2.67 25.68
C ASN A 472 -0.32 1.82 26.82
N ALA A 473 -0.10 0.50 26.80
CA ALA A 473 -0.48 -0.38 27.89
C ALA A 473 0.28 -0.03 29.20
N PHE A 474 1.55 0.34 29.10
CA PHE A 474 2.38 0.72 30.26
C PHE A 474 1.93 2.04 30.87
N PHE A 475 1.69 3.08 30.08
CA PHE A 475 1.39 4.42 30.59
C PHE A 475 -0.11 4.65 30.88
N ASN A 476 -1.00 4.11 30.04
CA ASN A 476 -2.44 4.40 30.07
C ASN A 476 -3.29 3.21 30.53
N GLY A 477 -2.68 2.03 30.71
CA GLY A 477 -3.41 0.81 31.01
C GLY A 477 -4.20 0.28 29.81
N MET A 478 -5.04 -0.73 30.04
CA MET A 478 -5.86 -1.39 29.02
C MET A 478 -7.36 -1.09 29.21
N SER A 479 -7.73 0.17 29.43
CA SER A 479 -9.13 0.56 29.59
C SER A 479 -9.84 0.76 28.24
N LEU A 480 -11.09 0.30 28.17
CA LEU A 480 -11.97 0.48 27.01
C LEU A 480 -12.55 1.91 27.02
N GLU A 481 -11.93 2.86 26.35
CA GLU A 481 -12.64 4.07 25.94
C GLU A 481 -13.33 3.80 24.61
N ARG A 482 -14.61 3.48 24.70
CA ARG A 482 -15.53 3.18 23.58
C ARG A 482 -15.79 4.37 22.63
N SER A 483 -15.41 5.59 23.03
CA SER A 483 -15.79 6.83 22.35
C SER A 483 -14.77 7.31 21.28
N ALA A 484 -13.54 6.85 21.32
CA ALA A 484 -12.46 7.46 20.54
C ALA A 484 -12.40 6.95 19.09
N SER A 485 -12.73 5.71 18.80
CA SER A 485 -12.79 5.20 17.42
C SER A 485 -13.97 5.75 16.63
N VAL A 486 -15.09 5.99 17.31
CA VAL A 486 -16.28 6.64 16.74
C VAL A 486 -16.03 8.13 16.47
N ASN A 487 -15.28 8.81 17.35
CA ASN A 487 -14.93 10.22 17.15
C ASN A 487 -13.88 10.42 16.03
N ALA A 488 -12.95 9.47 15.83
CA ALA A 488 -12.04 9.49 14.69
C ALA A 488 -12.78 9.35 13.36
N ALA A 489 -13.86 8.56 13.33
CA ALA A 489 -14.73 8.46 12.15
C ALA A 489 -15.53 9.76 11.90
N LYS A 490 -16.00 10.43 12.95
CA LYS A 490 -16.73 11.73 12.83
C LYS A 490 -15.89 12.86 12.26
N LEU A 491 -14.58 12.87 12.53
CA LEU A 491 -13.66 13.85 11.94
C LEU A 491 -13.37 13.58 10.45
N ALA A 492 -13.70 12.39 9.94
CA ALA A 492 -13.65 12.10 8.52
C ALA A 492 -14.78 12.80 7.73
N ASP A 493 -15.88 13.18 8.40
CA ASP A 493 -17.08 13.74 7.78
C ASP A 493 -17.14 15.28 7.77
N SER A 494 -16.19 15.98 8.39
CA SER A 494 -16.29 17.45 8.56
C SER A 494 -15.57 18.27 7.47
N HIS A 495 -15.28 17.69 6.31
CA HIS A 495 -14.70 18.45 5.17
C HIS A 495 -15.27 18.03 3.82
#